data_79f6c918c6b96c4d8190a16a0c3c35dc
#
_entry.id   79f6c918c6b96c4d8190a16a0c3c35dc
#
_cell.length_a   1.000
_cell.length_b   1.000
_cell.length_c   1.000
_cell.angle_alpha   90.00
_cell.angle_beta   90.00
_cell.angle_gamma   90.00
#
_symmetry.space_group_name_H-M   'P 1'
#
loop_
_entity.id
_entity.type
_entity.pdbx_description
1 polymer ?
#
loop_
_entity_poly.entity_id
_entity_poly.type
_entity_poly.pdbx_seq_one_letter_code
_entity_poly.pdbx_strand_id
1 'polypeptide(L)'
;MFVRHALITAGTKGLGKKVTESLLHKGYSVTVTYRSDIQAVETLKRQYENLAHRMQFVQADVTKQEDLHTVVTKAMERFGRIDFLINNAGPYVFERKKLVEYKDDEWNEMIHGNLTAVFHLLKLVVPIMRQQKFGRIVNYGFQGADSAPGWVYRSAFAAAKVGLVSLTKTIAYEEAEYGITSNMICPGDIIGDMKEATIATARTLPDSRAPIGRSGTGEDIARTISFLCEEDSDMITGTVIEVTGAVDVIHRHRQN
;
A
#
# COMPACT_ATOMS: atom_id res chain seq x y z
N MET A 1 8.64 27.15 3.02
CA MET A 1 8.46 25.81 3.63
C MET A 1 8.17 24.87 2.48
N PHE A 2 8.88 23.78 2.32
CA PHE A 2 8.62 22.80 1.25
C PHE A 2 7.42 21.92 1.61
N VAL A 3 6.68 21.48 0.60
CA VAL A 3 5.56 20.53 0.78
C VAL A 3 6.09 19.12 0.60
N ARG A 4 5.85 18.23 1.55
CA ARG A 4 6.22 16.81 1.45
C ARG A 4 5.43 16.12 0.34
N HIS A 5 6.03 15.11 -0.26
CA HIS A 5 5.49 14.41 -1.41
C HIS A 5 5.40 12.90 -1.18
N ALA A 6 4.26 12.31 -1.55
CA ALA A 6 3.99 10.88 -1.50
C ALA A 6 3.94 10.27 -2.91
N LEU A 7 4.64 9.18 -3.10
CA LEU A 7 4.47 8.26 -4.23
C LEU A 7 3.59 7.08 -3.79
N ILE A 8 2.41 6.94 -4.41
CA ILE A 8 1.40 5.95 -4.04
C ILE A 8 1.13 5.06 -5.25
N THR A 9 1.46 3.78 -5.17
CA THR A 9 1.15 2.86 -6.25
C THR A 9 -0.31 2.40 -6.19
N ALA A 10 -1.00 2.34 -7.36
CA ALA A 10 -2.44 2.03 -7.51
C ALA A 10 -3.35 2.89 -6.60
N GLY A 11 -3.09 4.20 -6.52
CA GLY A 11 -3.75 5.10 -5.58
C GLY A 11 -5.02 5.76 -6.11
N THR A 12 -5.59 5.33 -7.24
CA THR A 12 -6.77 5.97 -7.85
C THR A 12 -8.09 5.36 -7.41
N LYS A 13 -8.08 4.18 -6.78
CA LYS A 13 -9.29 3.48 -6.28
C LYS A 13 -9.00 2.64 -5.05
N GLY A 14 -10.05 2.21 -4.38
CA GLY A 14 -9.98 1.32 -3.22
C GLY A 14 -9.15 1.90 -2.06
N LEU A 15 -8.37 1.03 -1.41
CA LEU A 15 -7.54 1.43 -0.26
C LEU A 15 -6.55 2.53 -0.61
N GLY A 16 -5.89 2.42 -1.78
CA GLY A 16 -4.94 3.42 -2.25
C GLY A 16 -5.56 4.80 -2.46
N LYS A 17 -6.80 4.87 -2.95
CA LYS A 17 -7.53 6.14 -3.08
C LYS A 17 -7.75 6.82 -1.72
N LYS A 18 -8.14 6.05 -0.70
CA LYS A 18 -8.32 6.61 0.65
C LYS A 18 -7.02 7.16 1.23
N VAL A 19 -5.89 6.51 0.94
CA VAL A 19 -4.55 7.03 1.30
C VAL A 19 -4.26 8.32 0.54
N THR A 20 -4.50 8.35 -0.77
CA THR A 20 -4.32 9.55 -1.61
C THR A 20 -5.13 10.72 -1.05
N GLU A 21 -6.41 10.52 -0.77
CA GLU A 21 -7.31 11.52 -0.19
C GLU A 21 -6.79 12.02 1.18
N SER A 22 -6.39 11.09 2.05
CA SER A 22 -5.92 11.41 3.40
C SER A 22 -4.64 12.26 3.38
N LEU A 23 -3.66 11.91 2.53
CA LEU A 23 -2.41 12.66 2.41
C LEU A 23 -2.60 14.04 1.75
N LEU A 24 -3.51 14.15 0.77
CA LEU A 24 -3.90 15.44 0.20
C LEU A 24 -4.52 16.36 1.24
N HIS A 25 -5.44 15.85 2.07
CA HIS A 25 -6.06 16.62 3.16
C HIS A 25 -5.06 17.06 4.23
N LYS A 26 -3.98 16.29 4.45
CA LYS A 26 -2.85 16.72 5.30
C LYS A 26 -1.96 17.79 4.65
N GLY A 27 -2.25 18.19 3.42
CA GLY A 27 -1.52 19.25 2.71
C GLY A 27 -0.31 18.76 1.94
N TYR A 28 -0.11 17.44 1.78
CA TYR A 28 0.98 16.88 1.01
C TYR A 28 0.71 16.87 -0.49
N SER A 29 1.76 16.79 -1.30
CA SER A 29 1.64 16.51 -2.74
C SER A 29 1.66 15.01 -2.97
N VAL A 30 1.05 14.54 -4.05
CA VAL A 30 0.96 13.12 -4.37
C VAL A 30 1.27 12.84 -5.84
N THR A 31 2.08 11.82 -6.09
CA THR A 31 2.15 11.12 -7.39
C THR A 31 1.46 9.78 -7.22
N VAL A 32 0.44 9.54 -8.04
CA VAL A 32 -0.43 8.38 -7.94
C VAL A 32 -0.32 7.56 -9.22
N THR A 33 -0.04 6.26 -9.09
CA THR A 33 -0.05 5.40 -10.26
C THR A 33 -1.40 4.74 -10.47
N TYR A 34 -1.70 4.43 -11.72
CA TYR A 34 -2.83 3.62 -12.16
C TYR A 34 -2.40 2.76 -13.35
N ARG A 35 -3.02 1.58 -13.54
CA ARG A 35 -2.68 0.70 -14.66
C ARG A 35 -3.49 1.01 -15.90
N SER A 36 -4.82 1.03 -15.81
CA SER A 36 -5.71 1.17 -16.97
C SER A 36 -6.98 1.99 -16.70
N ASP A 37 -7.35 2.23 -15.45
CA ASP A 37 -8.61 2.87 -15.08
C ASP A 37 -8.52 4.39 -15.15
N ILE A 38 -8.70 4.94 -16.36
CA ILE A 38 -8.68 6.38 -16.61
C ILE A 38 -9.90 7.08 -15.97
N GLN A 39 -11.05 6.40 -15.88
CA GLN A 39 -12.25 6.98 -15.26
C GLN A 39 -12.04 7.29 -13.77
N ALA A 40 -11.33 6.42 -13.05
CA ALA A 40 -10.97 6.67 -11.66
C ALA A 40 -10.04 7.90 -11.53
N VAL A 41 -9.11 8.08 -12.47
CA VAL A 41 -8.24 9.28 -12.53
C VAL A 41 -9.05 10.55 -12.72
N GLU A 42 -9.94 10.58 -13.72
CA GLU A 42 -10.76 11.76 -14.01
C GLU A 42 -11.73 12.07 -12.86
N THR A 43 -12.22 11.06 -12.17
CA THR A 43 -13.05 11.24 -10.98
C THR A 43 -12.28 11.92 -9.86
N LEU A 44 -11.05 11.47 -9.56
CA LEU A 44 -10.21 12.10 -8.55
C LEU A 44 -9.79 13.53 -8.93
N LYS A 45 -9.46 13.77 -10.20
CA LYS A 45 -9.13 15.13 -10.69
C LYS A 45 -10.27 16.10 -10.46
N ARG A 46 -11.52 15.70 -10.78
CA ARG A 46 -12.71 16.53 -10.55
C ARG A 46 -12.98 16.75 -9.08
N GLN A 47 -12.87 15.69 -8.28
CA GLN A 47 -13.13 15.76 -6.83
C GLN A 47 -12.17 16.70 -6.11
N TYR A 48 -10.92 16.80 -6.58
CA TYR A 48 -9.85 17.59 -5.97
C TYR A 48 -9.29 18.65 -6.93
N GLU A 49 -10.14 19.25 -7.77
CA GLU A 49 -9.73 20.25 -8.77
C GLU A 49 -8.96 21.41 -8.14
N ASN A 50 -9.38 21.89 -6.99
CA ASN A 50 -8.69 22.93 -6.22
C ASN A 50 -7.29 22.53 -5.72
N LEU A 51 -6.96 21.24 -5.68
CA LEU A 51 -5.66 20.68 -5.29
C LEU A 51 -4.88 20.10 -6.47
N ALA A 52 -5.32 20.35 -7.73
CA ALA A 52 -4.69 19.80 -8.93
C ALA A 52 -3.18 20.08 -9.02
N HIS A 53 -2.73 21.22 -8.49
CA HIS A 53 -1.30 21.58 -8.43
C HIS A 53 -0.48 20.65 -7.54
N ARG A 54 -1.10 19.92 -6.60
CA ARG A 54 -0.47 18.94 -5.70
C ARG A 54 -0.61 17.51 -6.17
N MET A 55 -1.27 17.27 -7.28
CA MET A 55 -1.55 15.92 -7.78
C MET A 55 -0.83 15.64 -9.09
N GLN A 56 -0.30 14.45 -9.22
CA GLN A 56 0.21 13.90 -10.47
C GLN A 56 -0.30 12.47 -10.63
N PHE A 57 -0.74 12.12 -11.84
CA PHE A 57 -1.16 10.78 -12.19
C PHE A 57 -0.22 10.22 -13.25
N VAL A 58 0.30 9.03 -13.02
CA VAL A 58 1.22 8.35 -13.94
C VAL A 58 0.67 6.96 -14.24
N GLN A 59 0.44 6.68 -15.50
CA GLN A 59 0.09 5.32 -15.93
C GLN A 59 1.32 4.44 -15.80
N ALA A 60 1.19 3.31 -15.09
CA ALA A 60 2.28 2.38 -14.86
C ALA A 60 1.75 0.99 -14.48
N ASP A 61 2.38 -0.03 -15.03
CA ASP A 61 2.29 -1.40 -14.59
C ASP A 61 3.48 -1.70 -13.68
N VAL A 62 3.20 -1.95 -12.39
CA VAL A 62 4.28 -2.17 -11.41
C VAL A 62 5.12 -3.42 -11.68
N THR A 63 4.67 -4.34 -12.54
CA THR A 63 5.45 -5.49 -12.96
C THR A 63 6.52 -5.14 -13.99
N LYS A 64 6.47 -3.93 -14.55
CA LYS A 64 7.42 -3.42 -15.55
C LYS A 64 8.40 -2.46 -14.92
N GLN A 65 9.67 -2.82 -14.88
CA GLN A 65 10.72 -1.99 -14.28
C GLN A 65 10.84 -0.62 -14.95
N GLU A 66 10.65 -0.54 -16.25
CA GLU A 66 10.71 0.72 -17.02
C GLU A 66 9.60 1.70 -16.59
N ASP A 67 8.40 1.18 -16.32
CA ASP A 67 7.29 2.00 -15.83
C ASP A 67 7.62 2.56 -14.44
N LEU A 68 8.23 1.76 -13.55
CA LEU A 68 8.64 2.21 -12.22
C LEU A 68 9.71 3.32 -12.30
N HIS A 69 10.66 3.19 -13.21
CA HIS A 69 11.65 4.24 -13.49
C HIS A 69 10.96 5.53 -13.94
N THR A 70 10.03 5.43 -14.88
CA THR A 70 9.25 6.56 -15.39
C THR A 70 8.45 7.25 -14.29
N VAL A 71 7.84 6.48 -13.39
CA VAL A 71 7.08 7.01 -12.25
C VAL A 71 7.96 7.84 -11.33
N VAL A 72 9.12 7.30 -10.93
CA VAL A 72 10.04 8.00 -10.02
C VAL A 72 10.62 9.24 -10.70
N THR A 73 11.02 9.16 -11.97
CA THR A 73 11.52 10.30 -12.73
C THR A 73 10.49 11.42 -12.79
N LYS A 74 9.25 11.13 -13.19
CA LYS A 74 8.17 12.13 -13.26
C LYS A 74 7.83 12.73 -11.90
N ALA A 75 7.87 11.92 -10.83
CA ALA A 75 7.66 12.41 -9.48
C ALA A 75 8.74 13.43 -9.08
N MET A 76 10.01 13.12 -9.37
CA MET A 76 11.14 13.99 -9.09
C MET A 76 11.15 15.26 -9.95
N GLU A 77 10.83 15.14 -11.25
CA GLU A 77 10.71 16.30 -12.14
C GLU A 77 9.66 17.30 -11.65
N ARG A 78 8.51 16.80 -11.14
CA ARG A 78 7.41 17.66 -10.72
C ARG A 78 7.55 18.22 -9.32
N PHE A 79 8.01 17.42 -8.37
CA PHE A 79 8.00 17.79 -6.95
C PHE A 79 9.39 17.87 -6.31
N GLY A 80 10.43 17.39 -6.99
CA GLY A 80 11.84 17.50 -6.56
C GLY A 80 12.19 16.62 -5.35
N ARG A 81 11.24 15.80 -4.85
CA ARG A 81 11.41 15.00 -3.66
C ARG A 81 10.43 13.82 -3.61
N ILE A 82 10.76 12.79 -2.83
CA ILE A 82 9.84 11.72 -2.44
C ILE A 82 10.07 11.47 -0.95
N ASP A 83 9.08 11.83 -0.13
CA ASP A 83 9.15 11.66 1.33
C ASP A 83 8.46 10.38 1.79
N PHE A 84 7.39 10.01 1.09
CA PHE A 84 6.58 8.84 1.42
C PHE A 84 6.49 7.92 0.21
N LEU A 85 6.80 6.64 0.42
CA LEU A 85 6.58 5.58 -0.57
C LEU A 85 5.53 4.61 -0.04
N ILE A 86 4.36 4.59 -0.69
CA ILE A 86 3.25 3.71 -0.31
C ILE A 86 3.08 2.63 -1.37
N ASN A 87 3.58 1.43 -1.08
CA ASN A 87 3.53 0.26 -1.95
C ASN A 87 2.20 -0.46 -1.80
N ASN A 88 1.13 0.12 -2.35
CA ASN A 88 -0.23 -0.42 -2.31
C ASN A 88 -0.56 -1.34 -3.50
N ALA A 89 0.06 -1.13 -4.66
CA ALA A 89 -0.16 -1.99 -5.83
C ALA A 89 0.33 -3.42 -5.59
N GLY A 90 -0.43 -4.37 -6.12
CA GLY A 90 -0.06 -5.77 -6.19
C GLY A 90 -1.20 -6.60 -6.76
N PRO A 91 -0.94 -7.53 -7.68
CA PRO A 91 -1.95 -8.45 -8.18
C PRO A 91 -2.44 -9.36 -7.06
N TYR A 92 -3.69 -9.81 -7.20
CA TYR A 92 -4.30 -10.76 -6.30
C TYR A 92 -5.17 -11.73 -7.11
N VAL A 93 -4.94 -13.02 -6.94
CA VAL A 93 -5.76 -14.07 -7.58
C VAL A 93 -6.96 -14.36 -6.69
N PHE A 94 -8.17 -14.03 -7.16
CA PHE A 94 -9.41 -14.30 -6.43
C PHE A 94 -9.84 -15.77 -6.52
N GLU A 95 -9.46 -16.46 -7.58
CA GLU A 95 -9.75 -17.88 -7.78
C GLU A 95 -9.10 -18.74 -6.69
N ARG A 96 -9.82 -19.75 -6.21
CA ARG A 96 -9.31 -20.70 -5.22
C ARG A 96 -8.54 -21.80 -5.92
N LYS A 97 -7.22 -21.71 -5.94
CA LYS A 97 -6.32 -22.68 -6.56
C LYS A 97 -5.41 -23.32 -5.50
N LYS A 98 -5.28 -24.64 -5.54
CA LYS A 98 -4.21 -25.33 -4.80
C LYS A 98 -2.87 -25.03 -5.47
N LEU A 99 -1.76 -25.19 -4.72
CA LEU A 99 -0.42 -24.89 -5.24
C LEU A 99 -0.13 -25.62 -6.58
N VAL A 100 -0.51 -26.87 -6.68
CA VAL A 100 -0.27 -27.70 -7.88
C VAL A 100 -1.07 -27.27 -9.12
N GLU A 101 -2.05 -26.40 -8.96
CA GLU A 101 -2.90 -25.88 -10.03
C GLU A 101 -2.42 -24.52 -10.57
N TYR A 102 -1.42 -23.91 -9.89
CA TYR A 102 -0.82 -22.67 -10.38
C TYR A 102 0.04 -22.93 -11.61
N LYS A 103 -0.13 -22.08 -12.61
CA LYS A 103 0.80 -21.99 -13.73
C LYS A 103 2.00 -21.15 -13.35
N ASP A 104 3.14 -21.35 -14.02
CA ASP A 104 4.37 -20.62 -13.74
C ASP A 104 4.21 -19.10 -13.95
N ASP A 105 3.44 -18.69 -14.95
CA ASP A 105 3.15 -17.27 -15.20
C ASP A 105 2.30 -16.65 -14.08
N GLU A 106 1.31 -17.35 -13.55
CA GLU A 106 0.50 -16.89 -12.41
C GLU A 106 1.36 -16.75 -11.13
N TRP A 107 2.26 -17.72 -10.89
CA TRP A 107 3.23 -17.62 -9.80
C TRP A 107 4.14 -16.41 -9.98
N ASN A 108 4.71 -16.26 -11.16
CA ASN A 108 5.64 -15.17 -11.49
C ASN A 108 4.94 -13.80 -11.38
N GLU A 109 3.69 -13.67 -11.85
CA GLU A 109 2.92 -12.43 -11.71
C GLU A 109 2.74 -12.04 -10.23
N MET A 110 2.43 -13.01 -9.35
CA MET A 110 2.28 -12.75 -7.91
C MET A 110 3.60 -12.31 -7.28
N ILE A 111 4.71 -13.00 -7.57
CA ILE A 111 6.03 -12.65 -7.03
C ILE A 111 6.48 -11.30 -7.58
N HIS A 112 6.39 -11.09 -8.90
CA HIS A 112 6.85 -9.86 -9.54
C HIS A 112 6.04 -8.65 -9.06
N GLY A 113 4.73 -8.74 -9.00
CA GLY A 113 3.89 -7.60 -8.65
C GLY A 113 3.84 -7.29 -7.15
N ASN A 114 4.05 -8.29 -6.27
CA ASN A 114 3.92 -8.12 -4.83
C ASN A 114 5.27 -8.00 -4.07
N LEU A 115 6.37 -8.48 -4.65
CA LEU A 115 7.70 -8.47 -4.02
C LEU A 115 8.73 -7.76 -4.88
N THR A 116 8.95 -8.23 -6.13
CA THR A 116 9.99 -7.68 -6.99
C THR A 116 9.74 -6.22 -7.36
N ALA A 117 8.48 -5.83 -7.60
CA ALA A 117 8.12 -4.44 -7.88
C ALA A 117 8.50 -3.51 -6.71
N VAL A 118 8.27 -3.94 -5.47
CA VAL A 118 8.65 -3.18 -4.27
C VAL A 118 10.17 -3.07 -4.17
N PHE A 119 10.90 -4.16 -4.42
CA PHE A 119 12.36 -4.13 -4.45
C PHE A 119 12.89 -3.10 -5.47
N HIS A 120 12.34 -3.06 -6.68
CA HIS A 120 12.75 -2.08 -7.68
C HIS A 120 12.43 -0.64 -7.26
N LEU A 121 11.25 -0.39 -6.69
CA LEU A 121 10.91 0.94 -6.17
C LEU A 121 11.81 1.37 -5.02
N LEU A 122 12.15 0.47 -4.10
CA LEU A 122 13.09 0.76 -3.02
C LEU A 122 14.45 1.16 -3.57
N LYS A 123 14.99 0.44 -4.55
CA LYS A 123 16.26 0.79 -5.21
C LYS A 123 16.27 2.17 -5.85
N LEU A 124 15.14 2.65 -6.34
CA LEU A 124 15.00 3.95 -6.96
C LEU A 124 14.77 5.07 -5.94
N VAL A 125 13.97 4.80 -4.91
CA VAL A 125 13.49 5.84 -3.98
C VAL A 125 14.38 5.99 -2.76
N VAL A 126 14.95 4.92 -2.21
CA VAL A 126 15.80 4.99 -1.02
C VAL A 126 17.01 5.93 -1.20
N PRO A 127 17.75 5.93 -2.32
CA PRO A 127 18.82 6.91 -2.53
C PRO A 127 18.36 8.38 -2.45
N ILE A 128 17.14 8.66 -2.92
CA ILE A 128 16.52 9.99 -2.84
C ILE A 128 16.24 10.35 -1.37
N MET A 129 15.64 9.42 -0.61
CA MET A 129 15.32 9.59 0.80
C MET A 129 16.60 9.76 1.65
N ARG A 130 17.67 9.02 1.34
CA ARG A 130 18.99 9.18 2.00
C ARG A 130 19.54 10.62 1.85
N GLN A 131 19.47 11.18 0.64
CA GLN A 131 19.90 12.56 0.40
C GLN A 131 19.03 13.57 1.17
N GLN A 132 17.75 13.28 1.32
CA GLN A 132 16.82 14.11 2.07
C GLN A 132 16.97 13.96 3.59
N LYS A 133 17.64 12.90 4.07
CA LYS A 133 17.71 12.45 5.47
C LYS A 133 16.31 12.31 6.09
N PHE A 134 15.38 11.83 5.28
CA PHE A 134 14.01 11.59 5.67
C PHE A 134 13.32 10.68 4.67
N GLY A 135 12.58 9.69 5.17
CA GLY A 135 11.71 8.83 4.37
C GLY A 135 10.74 8.05 5.22
N ARG A 136 9.56 7.77 4.68
CA ARG A 136 8.56 6.87 5.27
C ARG A 136 8.11 5.88 4.21
N ILE A 137 8.39 4.60 4.43
CA ILE A 137 8.05 3.52 3.51
C ILE A 137 6.96 2.69 4.16
N VAL A 138 5.84 2.50 3.46
CA VAL A 138 4.73 1.66 3.93
C VAL A 138 4.40 0.62 2.87
N ASN A 139 4.55 -0.64 3.24
CA ASN A 139 4.22 -1.79 2.42
C ASN A 139 2.88 -2.39 2.84
N TYR A 140 2.15 -3.00 1.90
CA TYR A 140 0.92 -3.73 2.21
C TYR A 140 1.19 -5.23 2.33
N GLY A 141 0.79 -5.79 3.45
CA GLY A 141 0.83 -7.21 3.77
C GLY A 141 -0.56 -7.84 3.85
N PHE A 142 -0.65 -8.92 4.60
CA PHE A 142 -1.90 -9.57 5.01
C PHE A 142 -1.81 -9.98 6.47
N GLN A 143 -2.94 -10.21 7.11
CA GLN A 143 -3.02 -10.62 8.52
C GLN A 143 -2.13 -11.83 8.81
N GLY A 144 -1.30 -11.73 9.84
CA GLY A 144 -0.40 -12.80 10.26
C GLY A 144 0.86 -12.95 9.41
N ALA A 145 1.10 -12.12 8.40
CA ALA A 145 2.28 -12.24 7.52
C ALA A 145 3.60 -12.29 8.30
N ASP A 146 3.67 -11.67 9.47
CA ASP A 146 4.88 -11.63 10.32
C ASP A 146 5.22 -13.00 10.92
N SER A 147 4.25 -13.86 11.13
CA SER A 147 4.44 -15.24 11.62
C SER A 147 4.56 -16.29 10.52
N ALA A 148 4.65 -15.84 9.25
CA ALA A 148 4.73 -16.73 8.08
C ALA A 148 3.66 -17.83 8.05
N PRO A 149 2.35 -17.51 8.21
CA PRO A 149 1.30 -18.50 8.24
C PRO A 149 1.08 -19.10 6.86
N GLY A 150 0.63 -20.36 6.81
CA GLY A 150 0.09 -20.93 5.59
C GLY A 150 -1.26 -20.31 5.28
N TRP A 151 -1.51 -19.95 4.02
CA TRP A 151 -2.81 -19.45 3.58
C TRP A 151 -3.36 -20.33 2.44
N VAL A 152 -4.39 -21.09 2.75
CA VAL A 152 -5.01 -22.03 1.80
C VAL A 152 -5.47 -21.29 0.54
N TYR A 153 -5.14 -21.82 -0.63
CA TYR A 153 -5.42 -21.26 -1.95
C TYR A 153 -4.72 -19.91 -2.28
N ARG A 154 -3.74 -19.49 -1.50
CA ARG A 154 -3.03 -18.20 -1.67
C ARG A 154 -1.52 -18.36 -1.60
N SER A 155 -0.99 -19.52 -1.98
CA SER A 155 0.43 -19.87 -1.81
C SER A 155 1.39 -18.83 -2.40
N ALA A 156 1.22 -18.43 -3.65
CA ALA A 156 2.10 -17.47 -4.31
C ALA A 156 2.00 -16.07 -3.68
N PHE A 157 0.78 -15.61 -3.39
CA PHE A 157 0.55 -14.32 -2.73
C PHE A 157 1.14 -14.30 -1.32
N ALA A 158 0.87 -15.34 -0.52
CA ALA A 158 1.39 -15.45 0.84
C ALA A 158 2.94 -15.49 0.85
N ALA A 159 3.56 -16.29 -0.04
CA ALA A 159 5.00 -16.35 -0.17
C ALA A 159 5.62 -14.98 -0.50
N ALA A 160 5.04 -14.24 -1.46
CA ALA A 160 5.50 -12.91 -1.83
C ALA A 160 5.39 -11.93 -0.65
N LYS A 161 4.27 -11.93 0.06
CA LYS A 161 4.03 -11.00 1.16
C LYS A 161 4.84 -11.32 2.42
N VAL A 162 5.09 -12.60 2.72
CA VAL A 162 6.02 -13.00 3.79
C VAL A 162 7.45 -12.59 3.44
N GLY A 163 7.89 -12.79 2.19
CA GLY A 163 9.17 -12.24 1.71
C GLY A 163 9.25 -10.72 1.84
N LEU A 164 8.14 -10.03 1.58
CA LEU A 164 8.05 -8.57 1.74
C LEU A 164 8.14 -8.14 3.22
N VAL A 165 7.69 -8.94 4.18
CA VAL A 165 7.91 -8.67 5.62
C VAL A 165 9.40 -8.61 5.92
N SER A 166 10.16 -9.62 5.47
CA SER A 166 11.62 -9.64 5.67
C SER A 166 12.28 -8.41 5.03
N LEU A 167 11.93 -8.09 3.78
CA LEU A 167 12.45 -6.90 3.08
C LEU A 167 12.09 -5.60 3.82
N THR A 168 10.87 -5.47 4.35
CA THR A 168 10.44 -4.33 5.14
C THR A 168 11.32 -4.12 6.37
N LYS A 169 11.57 -5.20 7.11
CA LYS A 169 12.43 -5.19 8.31
C LYS A 169 13.88 -4.91 7.96
N THR A 170 14.39 -5.50 6.89
CA THR A 170 15.77 -5.25 6.42
C THR A 170 15.98 -3.76 6.13
N ILE A 171 15.12 -3.14 5.34
CA ILE A 171 15.19 -1.71 5.02
C ILE A 171 15.05 -0.84 6.28
N ALA A 172 14.21 -1.23 7.24
CA ALA A 172 14.08 -0.51 8.51
C ALA A 172 15.40 -0.45 9.29
N TYR A 173 16.18 -1.52 9.30
CA TYR A 173 17.49 -1.55 9.96
C TYR A 173 18.58 -0.84 9.15
N GLU A 174 18.65 -1.11 7.85
CA GLU A 174 19.70 -0.59 6.98
C GLU A 174 19.61 0.94 6.80
N GLU A 175 18.39 1.50 6.85
CA GLU A 175 18.15 2.89 6.48
C GLU A 175 17.82 3.82 7.67
N ALA A 176 17.77 3.28 8.88
CA ALA A 176 17.45 4.04 10.10
C ALA A 176 18.39 5.23 10.31
N GLU A 177 19.70 5.06 10.04
CA GLU A 177 20.70 6.13 10.19
C GLU A 177 20.44 7.34 9.28
N TYR A 178 19.66 7.16 8.20
CA TYR A 178 19.27 8.23 7.28
C TYR A 178 17.92 8.86 7.62
N GLY A 179 17.32 8.52 8.78
CA GLY A 179 16.00 9.01 9.17
C GLY A 179 14.85 8.40 8.37
N ILE A 180 15.08 7.21 7.78
CA ILE A 180 14.08 6.48 6.99
C ILE A 180 13.45 5.40 7.84
N THR A 181 12.11 5.34 7.86
CA THR A 181 11.38 4.23 8.47
C THR A 181 10.72 3.36 7.40
N SER A 182 10.60 2.07 7.68
CA SER A 182 9.95 1.10 6.79
C SER A 182 9.04 0.21 7.62
N ASN A 183 7.74 0.24 7.33
CA ASN A 183 6.72 -0.49 8.06
C ASN A 183 5.78 -1.23 7.09
N MET A 184 5.07 -2.23 7.60
CA MET A 184 4.05 -2.94 6.84
C MET A 184 2.70 -2.76 7.51
N ILE A 185 1.66 -2.52 6.68
CA ILE A 185 0.27 -2.51 7.11
C ILE A 185 -0.43 -3.76 6.58
N CYS A 186 -1.18 -4.43 7.45
CA CYS A 186 -1.91 -5.64 7.12
C CYS A 186 -3.41 -5.38 7.27
N PRO A 187 -4.13 -5.05 6.17
CA PRO A 187 -5.56 -4.87 6.21
C PRO A 187 -6.29 -6.17 6.57
N GLY A 188 -7.39 -6.05 7.30
CA GLY A 188 -8.36 -7.12 7.47
C GLY A 188 -9.20 -7.36 6.20
N ASP A 189 -10.35 -7.99 6.36
CA ASP A 189 -11.27 -8.30 5.27
C ASP A 189 -12.09 -7.06 4.86
N ILE A 190 -11.46 -6.17 4.10
CA ILE A 190 -12.09 -4.96 3.57
C ILE A 190 -12.52 -5.22 2.13
N ILE A 191 -13.81 -5.43 1.90
CA ILE A 191 -14.35 -5.83 0.59
C ILE A 191 -15.33 -4.80 0.01
N GLY A 192 -15.52 -4.86 -1.30
CA GLY A 192 -16.49 -4.02 -2.02
C GLY A 192 -16.30 -2.54 -1.71
N ASP A 193 -17.42 -1.85 -1.46
CA ASP A 193 -17.48 -0.40 -1.23
C ASP A 193 -16.78 0.03 0.07
N MET A 194 -16.58 -0.89 1.02
CA MET A 194 -15.85 -0.62 2.25
C MET A 194 -14.40 -0.17 2.00
N LYS A 195 -13.81 -0.55 0.87
CA LYS A 195 -12.48 -0.07 0.45
C LYS A 195 -12.38 1.44 0.29
N GLU A 196 -13.48 2.11 -0.01
CA GLU A 196 -13.57 3.56 -0.19
C GLU A 196 -14.48 4.23 0.85
N ALA A 197 -15.09 3.46 1.75
CA ALA A 197 -15.96 3.97 2.79
C ALA A 197 -15.20 4.71 3.90
N THR A 198 -15.96 5.55 4.62
CA THR A 198 -15.50 6.19 5.85
C THR A 198 -15.79 5.31 7.07
N ILE A 199 -15.06 5.55 8.16
CA ILE A 199 -15.35 4.92 9.45
C ILE A 199 -16.76 5.29 9.94
N ALA A 200 -17.18 6.53 9.70
CA ALA A 200 -18.54 6.98 10.05
C ALA A 200 -19.61 6.13 9.34
N THR A 201 -19.43 5.88 8.05
CA THR A 201 -20.33 5.02 7.27
C THR A 201 -20.35 3.59 7.85
N ALA A 202 -19.17 3.00 8.12
CA ALA A 202 -19.12 1.64 8.65
C ALA A 202 -19.75 1.50 10.05
N ARG A 203 -19.73 2.54 10.87
CA ARG A 203 -20.39 2.55 12.18
C ARG A 203 -21.92 2.49 12.11
N THR A 204 -22.51 2.88 10.98
CA THR A 204 -23.96 2.75 10.74
C THR A 204 -24.37 1.39 10.19
N LEU A 205 -23.39 0.54 9.85
CA LEU A 205 -23.60 -0.78 9.24
C LEU A 205 -22.96 -1.87 10.14
N PRO A 206 -23.69 -2.36 11.17
CA PRO A 206 -23.15 -3.39 12.05
C PRO A 206 -22.75 -4.66 11.29
N ASP A 207 -21.62 -5.25 11.65
CA ASP A 207 -21.16 -6.53 11.11
C ASP A 207 -20.80 -7.48 12.28
N SER A 208 -21.68 -8.44 12.55
CA SER A 208 -21.49 -9.41 13.62
C SER A 208 -20.33 -10.39 13.38
N ARG A 209 -19.80 -10.46 12.16
CA ARG A 209 -18.64 -11.30 11.83
C ARG A 209 -17.32 -10.64 12.28
N ALA A 210 -17.35 -9.36 12.52
CA ALA A 210 -16.18 -8.60 13.00
C ALA A 210 -16.28 -8.41 14.52
N PRO A 211 -15.30 -8.87 15.32
CA PRO A 211 -15.33 -8.71 16.78
C PRO A 211 -15.49 -7.25 17.24
N ILE A 212 -14.95 -6.29 16.48
CA ILE A 212 -15.13 -4.85 16.71
C ILE A 212 -16.56 -4.35 16.43
N GLY A 213 -17.44 -5.20 15.86
CA GLY A 213 -18.84 -4.89 15.55
C GLY A 213 -19.11 -4.18 14.24
N ARG A 214 -18.10 -3.92 13.42
CA ARG A 214 -18.21 -3.29 12.09
C ARG A 214 -17.17 -3.81 11.11
N SER A 215 -17.44 -3.69 9.83
CA SER A 215 -16.42 -3.92 8.81
C SER A 215 -15.29 -2.89 8.89
N GLY A 216 -14.07 -3.31 8.54
CA GLY A 216 -12.97 -2.39 8.28
C GLY A 216 -13.21 -1.55 7.04
N THR A 217 -12.60 -0.38 6.97
CA THR A 217 -12.74 0.56 5.85
C THR A 217 -11.39 0.99 5.29
N GLY A 218 -11.42 1.54 4.08
CA GLY A 218 -10.23 2.19 3.53
C GLY A 218 -9.75 3.37 4.38
N GLU A 219 -10.65 4.05 5.09
CA GLU A 219 -10.26 5.12 6.01
C GLU A 219 -9.49 4.60 7.22
N ASP A 220 -9.81 3.42 7.77
CA ASP A 220 -9.01 2.80 8.85
C ASP A 220 -7.55 2.62 8.42
N ILE A 221 -7.34 2.12 7.20
CA ILE A 221 -6.01 1.94 6.61
C ILE A 221 -5.33 3.28 6.36
N ALA A 222 -6.03 4.23 5.74
CA ALA A 222 -5.48 5.54 5.40
C ALA A 222 -5.04 6.33 6.64
N ARG A 223 -5.78 6.26 7.73
CA ARG A 223 -5.41 6.91 9.01
C ARG A 223 -4.14 6.31 9.60
N THR A 224 -4.01 4.99 9.59
CA THR A 224 -2.80 4.33 10.10
C THR A 224 -1.58 4.69 9.25
N ILE A 225 -1.72 4.70 7.92
CA ILE A 225 -0.64 5.12 7.02
C ILE A 225 -0.29 6.59 7.25
N SER A 226 -1.30 7.47 7.36
CA SER A 226 -1.07 8.88 7.63
C SER A 226 -0.34 9.14 8.94
N PHE A 227 -0.62 8.35 9.99
CA PHE A 227 0.12 8.38 11.24
C PHE A 227 1.58 7.95 11.05
N LEU A 228 1.84 6.85 10.32
CA LEU A 228 3.20 6.42 10.03
C LEU A 228 4.00 7.40 9.16
N CYS A 229 3.32 8.30 8.43
CA CYS A 229 3.92 9.35 7.62
C CYS A 229 4.25 10.62 8.42
N GLU A 230 3.84 10.73 9.67
CA GLU A 230 4.13 11.90 10.52
C GLU A 230 5.63 11.96 10.87
N GLU A 231 6.11 13.17 11.13
CA GLU A 231 7.50 13.40 11.47
C GLU A 231 7.86 12.71 12.78
N ASP A 232 6.98 12.80 13.76
CA ASP A 232 7.13 12.26 15.13
C ASP A 232 6.89 10.74 15.21
N SER A 233 6.64 10.06 14.10
CA SER A 233 6.50 8.60 14.03
C SER A 233 7.82 7.88 13.71
N ASP A 234 8.95 8.53 13.88
CA ASP A 234 10.30 8.04 13.52
C ASP A 234 10.78 6.85 14.36
N MET A 235 10.27 6.67 15.58
CA MET A 235 10.58 5.51 16.42
C MET A 235 9.83 4.24 16.01
N ILE A 236 8.87 4.34 15.05
CA ILE A 236 8.11 3.20 14.57
C ILE A 236 8.70 2.75 13.22
N THR A 237 9.55 1.73 13.28
CA THR A 237 10.18 1.15 12.09
C THR A 237 10.36 -0.35 12.23
N GLY A 238 10.33 -1.09 11.13
CA GLY A 238 10.44 -2.56 11.10
C GLY A 238 9.20 -3.29 11.65
N THR A 239 8.08 -2.60 11.82
CA THR A 239 6.87 -3.18 12.39
C THR A 239 5.87 -3.64 11.34
N VAL A 240 5.10 -4.67 11.70
CA VAL A 240 3.94 -5.17 10.95
C VAL A 240 2.70 -4.85 11.76
N ILE A 241 1.85 -3.98 11.23
CA ILE A 241 0.67 -3.46 11.92
C ILE A 241 -0.58 -4.08 11.31
N GLU A 242 -1.31 -4.83 12.10
CA GLU A 242 -2.60 -5.40 11.70
C GLU A 242 -3.74 -4.40 11.95
N VAL A 243 -4.50 -4.10 10.89
CA VAL A 243 -5.71 -3.25 10.95
C VAL A 243 -6.90 -4.11 10.55
N THR A 244 -7.30 -5.00 11.44
CA THR A 244 -8.24 -6.10 11.14
C THR A 244 -9.53 -6.04 11.95
N GLY A 245 -9.59 -5.24 13.02
CA GLY A 245 -10.72 -5.26 13.95
C GLY A 245 -10.89 -6.63 14.63
N ALA A 246 -9.79 -7.37 14.79
CA ALA A 246 -9.71 -8.74 15.31
C ALA A 246 -10.43 -9.80 14.43
N VAL A 247 -10.73 -9.48 13.18
CA VAL A 247 -11.26 -10.47 12.22
C VAL A 247 -10.14 -11.41 11.81
N ASP A 248 -10.36 -12.73 11.96
CA ASP A 248 -9.46 -13.74 11.41
C ASP A 248 -9.75 -13.96 9.92
N VAL A 249 -8.82 -13.55 9.06
CA VAL A 249 -8.96 -13.61 7.60
C VAL A 249 -8.45 -14.93 7.03
N ILE A 250 -7.38 -15.49 7.62
CA ILE A 250 -6.63 -16.62 7.03
C ILE A 250 -7.10 -17.98 7.54
N HIS A 251 -7.59 -18.07 8.78
CA HIS A 251 -8.02 -19.32 9.41
C HIS A 251 -9.52 -19.58 9.29
N ARG A 252 -10.25 -18.77 8.51
CA ARG A 252 -11.68 -19.02 8.25
C ARG A 252 -11.87 -20.44 7.72
N HIS A 253 -12.48 -21.29 8.55
CA HIS A 253 -12.82 -22.65 8.17
C HIS A 253 -13.67 -22.63 6.90
N ARG A 254 -13.45 -23.65 6.08
CA ARG A 254 -14.31 -23.94 4.92
C ARG A 254 -15.77 -23.97 5.40
N GLN A 255 -16.51 -22.91 5.17
CA GLN A 255 -17.94 -23.05 5.06
C GLN A 255 -18.18 -23.66 3.68
N ASN A 256 -18.72 -24.89 3.68
CA ASN A 256 -19.07 -25.67 2.49
C ASN A 256 -20.02 -24.90 1.59
#